data_2817b4e5ba21cd45d682ee2844c9fe29
#
_entry.id   2817b4e5ba21cd45d682ee2844c9fe29
#
_cell.length_a   1.000
_cell.length_b   1.000
_cell.length_c   1.000
_cell.angle_alpha   90.00
_cell.angle_beta   90.00
_cell.angle_gamma   90.00
#
_symmetry.space_group_name_H-M   'P 1'
#
loop_
_entity.id
_entity.type
_entity.pdbx_description
1 polymer ?
#
loop_
_entity_poly.entity_id
_entity_poly.type
_entity_poly.pdbx_seq_one_letter_code
_entity_poly.pdbx_strand_id
1 'polypeptide(L)'
;KITEDGFYCCSNNNCGIIYKNKIDMGSEWRFYGNDDNKSSDPTRCGMPINPILKESSYGCKIICNSKSSYEMKKIRRYTEWQSMPYKEKSKYDDFQIITTYAGLAGISKLIINDAIRYYNIISSKKTFRGLNRDGLLAASIYISFSINHNPRTAKEIAVIFKLDNTSATKGCKNALNIL
;
A
#
# COMPACT_ATOMS: atom_id res chain seq x y z
N LYS A 1 12.19 25.11 2.39
CA LYS A 1 11.87 24.59 1.04
C LYS A 1 12.91 23.53 0.67
N ILE A 2 12.57 22.66 -0.26
CA ILE A 2 13.50 21.66 -0.81
C ILE A 2 13.95 22.19 -2.18
N THR A 3 15.26 22.18 -2.44
CA THR A 3 15.83 22.53 -3.76
C THR A 3 15.65 21.39 -4.75
N GLU A 4 15.84 21.63 -6.04
CA GLU A 4 15.80 20.60 -7.10
C GLU A 4 16.81 19.47 -6.84
N ASP A 5 17.96 19.81 -6.22
CA ASP A 5 19.00 18.86 -5.81
C ASP A 5 18.67 18.08 -4.52
N GLY A 6 17.47 18.26 -3.94
CA GLY A 6 17.04 17.57 -2.72
C GLY A 6 17.55 18.16 -1.39
N PHE A 7 18.24 19.29 -1.40
CA PHE A 7 18.70 19.94 -0.18
C PHE A 7 17.63 20.83 0.46
N TYR A 8 17.69 20.97 1.78
CA TYR A 8 16.82 21.90 2.49
C TYR A 8 17.40 23.31 2.44
N CYS A 9 16.60 24.29 2.02
CA CYS A 9 16.97 25.71 2.07
C CYS A 9 16.01 26.50 2.96
N CYS A 10 16.50 27.61 3.49
CA CYS A 10 15.68 28.54 4.27
C CYS A 10 14.51 29.05 3.43
N SER A 11 13.33 29.17 4.04
CA SER A 11 12.12 29.67 3.37
C SER A 11 12.16 31.19 3.15
N ASN A 12 13.05 31.90 3.82
CA ASN A 12 13.22 33.33 3.68
C ASN A 12 14.02 33.61 2.40
N ASN A 13 13.43 34.35 1.46
CA ASN A 13 14.02 34.65 0.15
C ASN A 13 15.34 35.43 0.23
N ASN A 14 15.59 36.14 1.34
CA ASN A 14 16.81 36.94 1.54
C ASN A 14 17.92 36.17 2.26
N CYS A 15 17.68 34.92 2.69
CA CYS A 15 18.62 34.19 3.53
C CYS A 15 19.58 33.31 2.73
N GLY A 16 19.13 32.62 1.69
CA GLY A 16 19.94 31.77 0.81
C GLY A 16 20.69 30.61 1.45
N ILE A 17 20.49 30.32 2.75
CA ILE A 17 21.21 29.25 3.47
C ILE A 17 20.68 27.88 3.01
N ILE A 18 21.61 27.02 2.58
CA ILE A 18 21.37 25.62 2.22
C ILE A 18 21.93 24.71 3.31
N TYR A 19 21.09 23.85 3.86
CA TYR A 19 21.49 22.89 4.90
C TYR A 19 22.02 21.61 4.24
N LYS A 20 23.35 21.46 4.17
CA LYS A 20 24.01 20.31 3.54
C LYS A 20 24.18 19.11 4.50
N ASN A 21 24.22 19.36 5.80
CA ASN A 21 24.54 18.35 6.83
C ASN A 21 23.29 17.68 7.41
N LYS A 22 22.26 17.43 6.61
CA LYS A 22 21.09 16.71 7.07
C LYS A 22 21.22 15.24 6.70
N ILE A 23 20.94 14.37 7.68
CA ILE A 23 20.88 12.92 7.44
C ILE A 23 19.70 12.66 6.51
N ASP A 24 19.96 12.05 5.37
CA ASP A 24 18.92 11.55 4.48
C ASP A 24 18.26 10.34 5.11
N MET A 25 16.96 10.46 5.41
CA MET A 25 16.13 9.39 5.96
C MET A 25 15.44 8.58 4.86
N GLY A 26 15.67 8.89 3.61
CA GLY A 26 15.13 8.19 2.45
C GLY A 26 15.78 6.82 2.25
N SER A 27 15.07 5.94 1.56
CA SER A 27 15.61 4.65 1.14
C SER A 27 16.70 4.84 0.09
N GLU A 28 17.85 4.22 0.30
CA GLU A 28 18.96 4.27 -0.66
C GLU A 28 18.88 3.09 -1.64
N TRP A 29 19.07 3.39 -2.93
CA TRP A 29 19.09 2.38 -3.97
C TRP A 29 20.37 1.57 -3.96
N ARG A 30 20.27 0.25 -3.99
CA ARG A 30 21.38 -0.70 -3.82
C ARG A 30 21.81 -1.42 -5.09
N PHE A 31 21.21 -1.12 -6.22
CA PHE A 31 21.47 -1.82 -7.46
C PHE A 31 22.76 -1.32 -8.13
N TYR A 32 23.79 -2.16 -8.14
CA TYR A 32 25.11 -1.84 -8.73
C TYR A 32 25.40 -2.61 -10.04
N GLY A 33 24.49 -3.42 -10.55
CA GLY A 33 24.62 -4.15 -11.80
C GLY A 33 24.07 -5.59 -11.74
N ASN A 34 24.37 -6.38 -12.77
CA ASN A 34 23.83 -7.74 -12.92
C ASN A 34 24.26 -8.72 -11.81
N ASP A 35 25.36 -8.46 -11.13
CA ASP A 35 25.86 -9.33 -10.06
C ASP A 35 25.04 -9.22 -8.77
N ASP A 36 24.26 -8.15 -8.62
CA ASP A 36 23.39 -7.91 -7.47
C ASP A 36 21.98 -8.51 -7.60
N ASN A 37 21.69 -9.20 -8.69
CA ASN A 37 20.39 -9.83 -8.95
C ASN A 37 19.97 -10.92 -7.94
N LYS A 38 20.79 -11.21 -6.93
CA LYS A 38 20.50 -12.21 -5.90
C LYS A 38 19.55 -11.73 -4.80
N SER A 39 19.28 -10.43 -4.69
CA SER A 39 18.34 -9.88 -3.73
C SER A 39 17.14 -9.24 -4.44
N SER A 40 15.94 -9.64 -4.06
CA SER A 40 14.69 -9.13 -4.65
C SER A 40 14.37 -7.67 -4.27
N ASP A 41 15.14 -7.08 -3.35
CA ASP A 41 14.94 -5.72 -2.88
C ASP A 41 16.23 -4.91 -3.04
N PRO A 42 16.27 -3.96 -3.99
CA PRO A 42 17.45 -3.13 -4.25
C PRO A 42 17.62 -1.99 -3.23
N THR A 43 16.75 -1.83 -2.24
CA THR A 43 16.86 -0.77 -1.24
C THR A 43 17.82 -1.13 -0.12
N ARG A 44 18.63 -0.16 0.32
CA ARG A 44 19.63 -0.32 1.37
C ARG A 44 19.05 -0.24 2.77
N CYS A 45 17.96 0.50 2.94
CA CYS A 45 17.30 0.76 4.21
C CYS A 45 15.87 0.27 4.18
N GLY A 46 15.58 -0.88 4.78
CA GLY A 46 14.25 -1.36 5.08
C GLY A 46 13.28 -1.46 3.89
N MET A 47 12.02 -1.34 4.18
CA MET A 47 10.95 -1.42 3.17
C MET A 47 10.70 -0.06 2.53
N PRO A 48 10.25 -0.03 1.24
CA PRO A 48 9.87 1.21 0.58
C PRO A 48 8.80 1.95 1.39
N ILE A 49 8.90 3.27 1.44
CA ILE A 49 7.92 4.11 2.13
C ILE A 49 6.60 4.04 1.36
N ASN A 50 5.54 3.61 2.04
CA ASN A 50 4.18 3.66 1.50
C ASN A 50 3.47 4.90 2.06
N PRO A 51 3.09 5.90 1.22
CA PRO A 51 2.46 7.12 1.69
C PRO A 51 1.09 6.90 2.35
N ILE A 52 0.48 5.74 2.14
CA ILE A 52 -0.83 5.38 2.72
C ILE A 52 -0.67 4.75 4.11
N LEU A 53 0.48 4.12 4.38
CA LEU A 53 0.80 3.42 5.63
C LEU A 53 1.95 4.15 6.35
N LYS A 54 1.63 5.20 7.09
CA LYS A 54 2.63 6.12 7.65
C LYS A 54 3.53 5.49 8.72
N GLU A 55 2.96 4.67 9.60
CA GLU A 55 3.68 4.11 10.74
C GLU A 55 4.54 2.91 10.35
N SER A 56 4.12 2.11 9.36
CA SER A 56 4.83 0.92 8.89
C SER A 56 5.89 1.18 7.83
N SER A 57 6.05 2.43 7.40
CA SER A 57 7.01 2.81 6.35
C SER A 57 8.47 2.69 6.76
N TYR A 58 8.76 2.55 8.04
CA TYR A 58 10.13 2.47 8.60
C TYR A 58 10.49 1.07 9.13
N GLY A 59 9.71 0.05 8.80
CA GLY A 59 9.96 -1.32 9.23
C GLY A 59 11.20 -1.91 8.56
N CYS A 60 11.91 -2.78 9.27
CA CYS A 60 12.96 -3.62 8.71
C CYS A 60 12.42 -5.03 8.44
N LYS A 61 12.99 -5.70 7.42
CA LYS A 61 12.65 -7.07 7.07
C LYS A 61 13.83 -8.00 7.31
N ILE A 62 13.62 -9.05 8.11
CA ILE A 62 14.63 -10.07 8.34
C ILE A 62 14.34 -11.24 7.39
N ILE A 63 15.33 -11.56 6.54
CA ILE A 63 15.23 -12.70 5.62
C ILE A 63 15.66 -13.95 6.38
N CYS A 64 14.78 -14.94 6.47
CA CYS A 64 15.06 -16.24 7.03
C CYS A 64 14.83 -17.32 5.99
N ASN A 65 15.81 -18.21 5.83
CA ASN A 65 15.69 -19.39 4.99
C ASN A 65 15.08 -20.56 5.78
N SER A 66 14.67 -21.63 5.11
CA SER A 66 14.16 -22.86 5.75
C SER A 66 15.16 -23.47 6.74
N LYS A 67 16.48 -23.31 6.47
CA LYS A 67 17.59 -23.79 7.30
C LYS A 67 17.99 -22.85 8.45
N SER A 68 17.35 -21.65 8.57
CA SER A 68 17.66 -20.70 9.64
C SER A 68 17.29 -21.27 11.01
N SER A 69 18.08 -20.90 12.05
CA SER A 69 17.85 -21.34 13.43
C SER A 69 16.46 -20.93 13.94
N TYR A 70 15.98 -21.62 14.96
CA TYR A 70 14.71 -21.31 15.63
C TYR A 70 14.70 -19.87 16.17
N GLU A 71 15.82 -19.42 16.71
CA GLU A 71 15.99 -18.06 17.27
C GLU A 71 15.82 -17.00 16.18
N MET A 72 16.46 -17.18 15.00
CA MET A 72 16.31 -16.26 13.87
C MET A 72 14.86 -16.20 13.38
N LYS A 73 14.16 -17.33 13.32
CA LYS A 73 12.73 -17.37 12.96
C LYS A 73 11.86 -16.65 14.01
N LYS A 74 12.22 -16.74 15.28
CA LYS A 74 11.56 -16.03 16.37
C LYS A 74 11.79 -14.53 16.29
N ILE A 75 13.04 -14.07 16.06
CA ILE A 75 13.41 -12.68 15.89
C ILE A 75 12.64 -12.08 14.68
N ARG A 76 12.65 -12.76 13.54
CA ARG A 76 11.87 -12.37 12.37
C ARG A 76 10.40 -12.12 12.71
N ARG A 77 9.75 -13.05 13.41
CA ARG A 77 8.34 -12.95 13.80
C ARG A 77 8.08 -11.72 14.66
N TYR A 78 8.92 -11.48 15.66
CA TYR A 78 8.78 -10.29 16.51
C TYR A 78 9.02 -8.99 15.75
N THR A 79 10.03 -8.95 14.88
CA THR A 79 10.30 -7.79 14.04
C THR A 79 9.12 -7.49 13.09
N GLU A 80 8.54 -8.53 12.47
CA GLU A 80 7.35 -8.39 11.61
C GLU A 80 6.12 -7.89 12.41
N TRP A 81 5.96 -8.30 13.66
CA TRP A 81 4.88 -7.81 14.52
C TRP A 81 5.05 -6.37 14.96
N GLN A 82 6.29 -5.97 15.23
CA GLN A 82 6.61 -4.60 15.66
C GLN A 82 6.66 -3.60 14.51
N SER A 83 7.02 -4.06 13.31
CA SER A 83 7.17 -3.19 12.13
C SER A 83 5.85 -2.63 11.61
N MET A 84 4.74 -3.28 11.91
CA MET A 84 3.43 -2.88 11.39
C MET A 84 2.35 -2.93 12.47
N PRO A 85 1.82 -1.78 12.89
CA PRO A 85 0.69 -1.73 13.81
C PRO A 85 -0.53 -2.48 13.27
N TYR A 86 -1.31 -3.10 14.15
CA TYR A 86 -2.46 -3.94 13.75
C TYR A 86 -3.45 -3.25 12.80
N LYS A 87 -3.70 -1.96 13.01
CA LYS A 87 -4.61 -1.17 12.14
C LYS A 87 -4.06 -1.04 10.72
N GLU A 88 -2.76 -0.80 10.58
CA GLU A 88 -2.11 -0.68 9.27
C GLU A 88 -1.93 -2.03 8.60
N LYS A 89 -1.65 -3.08 9.38
CA LYS A 89 -1.58 -4.46 8.87
C LYS A 89 -2.91 -4.87 8.24
N SER A 90 -4.04 -4.61 8.91
CA SER A 90 -5.35 -4.89 8.35
C SER A 90 -5.61 -4.16 7.02
N LYS A 91 -5.21 -2.88 6.92
CA LYS A 91 -5.30 -2.13 5.66
C LYS A 91 -4.36 -2.68 4.60
N TYR A 92 -3.14 -3.04 4.98
CA TYR A 92 -2.17 -3.64 4.07
C TYR A 92 -2.68 -4.95 3.46
N ASP A 93 -3.26 -5.83 4.28
CA ASP A 93 -3.88 -7.08 3.82
C ASP A 93 -5.02 -6.79 2.81
N ASP A 94 -5.84 -5.77 3.07
CA ASP A 94 -6.90 -5.33 2.13
C ASP A 94 -6.33 -4.82 0.80
N PHE A 95 -5.25 -4.03 0.84
CA PHE A 95 -4.58 -3.57 -0.38
C PHE A 95 -3.99 -4.71 -1.18
N GLN A 96 -3.44 -5.72 -0.51
CA GLN A 96 -2.95 -6.93 -1.17
C GLN A 96 -4.08 -7.73 -1.82
N ILE A 97 -5.22 -7.86 -1.16
CA ILE A 97 -6.41 -8.51 -1.73
C ILE A 97 -6.87 -7.77 -2.99
N ILE A 98 -7.04 -6.44 -2.93
CA ILE A 98 -7.41 -5.62 -4.09
C ILE A 98 -6.42 -5.84 -5.24
N THR A 99 -5.12 -5.71 -4.95
CA THR A 99 -4.06 -5.83 -5.96
C THR A 99 -4.03 -7.21 -6.60
N THR A 100 -4.19 -8.27 -5.80
CA THR A 100 -4.13 -9.66 -6.28
C THR A 100 -5.32 -9.99 -7.16
N TYR A 101 -6.56 -9.74 -6.69
CA TYR A 101 -7.75 -10.07 -7.48
C TYR A 101 -7.87 -9.20 -8.75
N ALA A 102 -7.58 -7.91 -8.64
CA ALA A 102 -7.59 -7.02 -9.79
C ALA A 102 -6.46 -7.33 -10.78
N GLY A 103 -5.29 -7.70 -10.28
CA GLY A 103 -4.17 -8.14 -11.11
C GLY A 103 -4.47 -9.42 -11.89
N LEU A 104 -5.08 -10.42 -11.24
CA LEU A 104 -5.52 -11.66 -11.89
C LEU A 104 -6.59 -11.40 -12.98
N ALA A 105 -7.42 -10.39 -12.80
CA ALA A 105 -8.43 -9.97 -13.78
C ALA A 105 -7.86 -9.07 -14.89
N GLY A 106 -6.56 -8.79 -14.91
CA GLY A 106 -5.92 -7.96 -15.92
C GLY A 106 -6.27 -6.47 -15.84
N ILE A 107 -6.68 -5.97 -14.67
CA ILE A 107 -7.04 -4.57 -14.47
C ILE A 107 -5.79 -3.70 -14.45
N SER A 108 -5.83 -2.53 -15.09
CA SER A 108 -4.68 -1.63 -15.16
C SER A 108 -4.24 -1.12 -13.77
N LYS A 109 -2.92 -0.91 -13.63
CA LYS A 109 -2.32 -0.43 -12.37
C LYS A 109 -2.88 0.91 -11.90
N LEU A 110 -3.29 1.77 -12.84
CA LEU A 110 -3.91 3.07 -12.54
C LEU A 110 -5.22 2.88 -11.78
N ILE A 111 -6.10 2.01 -12.28
CA ILE A 111 -7.40 1.71 -11.65
C ILE A 111 -7.19 1.07 -10.27
N ILE A 112 -6.20 0.16 -10.14
CA ILE A 112 -5.88 -0.48 -8.86
C ILE A 112 -5.40 0.56 -7.83
N ASN A 113 -4.52 1.48 -8.21
CA ASN A 113 -4.01 2.51 -7.32
C ASN A 113 -5.13 3.46 -6.85
N ASP A 114 -6.02 3.86 -7.77
CA ASP A 114 -7.17 4.67 -7.41
C ASP A 114 -8.13 3.92 -6.49
N ALA A 115 -8.39 2.64 -6.74
CA ALA A 115 -9.22 1.81 -5.88
C ALA A 115 -8.66 1.72 -4.45
N ILE A 116 -7.34 1.56 -4.29
CA ILE A 116 -6.67 1.56 -2.99
C ILE A 116 -6.87 2.91 -2.27
N ARG A 117 -6.76 4.03 -3.00
CA ARG A 117 -7.00 5.37 -2.44
C ARG A 117 -8.44 5.51 -1.94
N TYR A 118 -9.43 5.13 -2.74
CA TYR A 118 -10.85 5.19 -2.35
C TYR A 118 -11.13 4.26 -1.17
N TYR A 119 -10.61 3.04 -1.20
CA TYR A 119 -10.73 2.12 -0.06
C TYR A 119 -10.17 2.72 1.23
N ASN A 120 -8.99 3.35 1.18
CA ASN A 120 -8.40 3.99 2.35
C ASN A 120 -9.28 5.14 2.88
N ILE A 121 -9.86 5.96 2.00
CA ILE A 121 -10.78 7.04 2.40
C ILE A 121 -12.02 6.48 3.09
N ILE A 122 -12.65 5.46 2.52
CA ILE A 122 -13.87 4.85 3.04
C ILE A 122 -13.58 4.15 4.38
N SER A 123 -12.50 3.35 4.46
CA SER A 123 -12.12 2.61 5.66
C SER A 123 -11.69 3.50 6.82
N SER A 124 -11.23 4.74 6.54
CA SER A 124 -10.91 5.72 7.57
C SER A 124 -12.15 6.34 8.22
N LYS A 125 -13.26 6.46 7.47
CA LYS A 125 -14.53 7.00 7.97
C LYS A 125 -15.35 5.95 8.72
N LYS A 126 -15.37 4.70 8.22
CA LYS A 126 -16.15 3.62 8.83
C LYS A 126 -15.49 2.27 8.61
N THR A 127 -15.40 1.48 9.67
CA THR A 127 -14.86 0.10 9.63
C THR A 127 -15.97 -0.91 9.38
N PHE A 128 -15.72 -1.86 8.49
CA PHE A 128 -16.62 -2.96 8.17
C PHE A 128 -15.94 -4.31 8.45
N ARG A 129 -16.74 -5.36 8.66
CA ARG A 129 -16.26 -6.72 8.97
C ARG A 129 -16.96 -7.75 8.09
N GLY A 130 -16.30 -8.90 7.89
CA GLY A 130 -16.83 -10.02 7.12
C GLY A 130 -17.24 -9.63 5.70
N LEU A 131 -18.31 -10.20 5.18
CA LEU A 131 -18.80 -9.98 3.81
C LEU A 131 -19.04 -8.50 3.45
N ASN A 132 -19.33 -7.65 4.43
CA ASN A 132 -19.46 -6.21 4.18
C ASN A 132 -18.10 -5.56 3.89
N ARG A 133 -17.00 -6.06 4.50
CA ARG A 133 -15.63 -5.62 4.19
C ARG A 133 -15.25 -6.05 2.77
N ASP A 134 -15.52 -7.31 2.43
CA ASP A 134 -15.20 -7.82 1.10
C ASP A 134 -16.01 -7.11 0.00
N GLY A 135 -17.30 -6.84 0.27
CA GLY A 135 -18.14 -6.02 -0.59
C GLY A 135 -17.60 -4.59 -0.77
N LEU A 136 -16.95 -4.03 0.24
CA LEU A 136 -16.34 -2.71 0.16
C LEU A 136 -15.05 -2.72 -0.69
N LEU A 137 -14.26 -3.80 -0.66
CA LEU A 137 -13.10 -3.99 -1.54
C LEU A 137 -13.56 -4.00 -3.01
N ALA A 138 -14.62 -4.74 -3.32
CA ALA A 138 -15.23 -4.76 -4.64
C ALA A 138 -15.76 -3.37 -5.05
N ALA A 139 -16.43 -2.67 -4.12
CA ALA A 139 -16.97 -1.34 -4.35
C ALA A 139 -15.88 -0.29 -4.66
N SER A 140 -14.70 -0.38 -4.04
CA SER A 140 -13.60 0.54 -4.32
C SER A 140 -13.12 0.45 -5.78
N ILE A 141 -13.06 -0.76 -6.33
CA ILE A 141 -12.75 -0.97 -7.75
C ILE A 141 -13.89 -0.49 -8.64
N TYR A 142 -15.16 -0.72 -8.25
CA TYR A 142 -16.32 -0.21 -8.98
C TYR A 142 -16.26 1.31 -9.14
N ILE A 143 -15.96 2.03 -8.05
CA ILE A 143 -15.84 3.49 -8.06
C ILE A 143 -14.67 3.93 -8.93
N SER A 144 -13.53 3.26 -8.82
CA SER A 144 -12.35 3.57 -9.64
C SER A 144 -12.62 3.41 -11.13
N PHE A 145 -13.31 2.35 -11.55
CA PHE A 145 -13.72 2.16 -12.93
C PHE A 145 -14.67 3.26 -13.43
N SER A 146 -15.64 3.65 -12.59
CA SER A 146 -16.59 4.71 -12.92
C SER A 146 -15.90 6.06 -13.15
N ILE A 147 -14.92 6.40 -12.29
CA ILE A 147 -14.19 7.68 -12.38
C ILE A 147 -13.23 7.70 -13.58
N ASN A 148 -12.63 6.56 -13.90
CA ASN A 148 -11.72 6.44 -15.05
C ASN A 148 -12.47 6.24 -16.39
N HIS A 149 -13.75 6.61 -16.47
CA HIS A 149 -14.58 6.54 -17.67
C HIS A 149 -14.66 5.16 -18.34
N ASN A 150 -14.45 4.10 -17.59
CA ASN A 150 -14.55 2.72 -18.03
C ASN A 150 -15.50 1.92 -17.12
N PRO A 151 -16.80 2.27 -17.08
CA PRO A 151 -17.74 1.71 -16.11
C PRO A 151 -17.91 0.20 -16.30
N ARG A 152 -17.85 -0.54 -15.20
CA ARG A 152 -18.13 -1.97 -15.11
C ARG A 152 -19.33 -2.21 -14.21
N THR A 153 -20.05 -3.29 -14.43
CA THR A 153 -21.18 -3.64 -13.60
C THR A 153 -20.73 -4.22 -12.26
N ALA A 154 -21.53 -4.01 -11.21
CA ALA A 154 -21.24 -4.59 -9.89
C ALA A 154 -21.21 -6.14 -9.93
N LYS A 155 -21.95 -6.76 -10.87
CA LYS A 155 -21.95 -8.21 -11.08
C LYS A 155 -20.61 -8.72 -11.62
N GLU A 156 -20.02 -8.04 -12.61
CA GLU A 156 -18.72 -8.40 -13.17
C GLU A 156 -17.63 -8.33 -12.09
N ILE A 157 -17.68 -7.29 -11.26
CA ILE A 157 -16.71 -7.11 -10.18
C ILE A 157 -16.91 -8.14 -9.06
N ALA A 158 -18.18 -8.53 -8.79
CA ALA A 158 -18.47 -9.61 -7.84
C ALA A 158 -17.79 -10.92 -8.25
N VAL A 159 -17.80 -11.25 -9.54
CA VAL A 159 -17.12 -12.45 -10.07
C VAL A 159 -15.60 -12.36 -9.83
N ILE A 160 -14.97 -11.19 -10.06
CA ILE A 160 -13.54 -10.99 -9.84
C ILE A 160 -13.16 -11.25 -8.39
N PHE A 161 -13.96 -10.77 -7.45
CA PHE A 161 -13.73 -10.94 -6.01
C PHE A 161 -14.32 -12.23 -5.43
N LYS A 162 -14.92 -13.08 -6.26
CA LYS A 162 -15.62 -14.32 -5.84
C LYS A 162 -16.69 -14.07 -4.78
N LEU A 163 -17.42 -12.97 -4.95
CA LEU A 163 -18.49 -12.53 -4.05
C LEU A 163 -19.87 -12.76 -4.65
N ASP A 164 -20.87 -12.83 -3.80
CA ASP A 164 -22.28 -12.81 -4.22
C ASP A 164 -22.65 -11.43 -4.77
N ASN A 165 -23.52 -11.41 -5.77
CA ASN A 165 -24.04 -10.17 -6.36
C ASN A 165 -24.71 -9.26 -5.32
N THR A 166 -25.37 -9.84 -4.33
CA THR A 166 -26.01 -9.10 -3.23
C THR A 166 -24.99 -8.40 -2.35
N SER A 167 -23.90 -9.08 -1.99
CA SER A 167 -22.81 -8.53 -1.18
C SER A 167 -22.07 -7.42 -1.91
N ALA A 168 -21.78 -7.58 -3.20
CA ALA A 168 -21.14 -6.56 -4.00
C ALA A 168 -22.04 -5.30 -4.16
N THR A 169 -23.32 -5.48 -4.49
CA THR A 169 -24.28 -4.37 -4.61
C THR A 169 -24.45 -3.62 -3.28
N LYS A 170 -24.54 -4.35 -2.18
CA LYS A 170 -24.61 -3.76 -0.83
C LYS A 170 -23.31 -3.01 -0.49
N GLY A 171 -22.16 -3.54 -0.87
CA GLY A 171 -20.87 -2.88 -0.76
C GLY A 171 -20.83 -1.56 -1.52
N CYS A 172 -21.26 -1.54 -2.79
CA CYS A 172 -21.35 -0.32 -3.59
C CYS A 172 -22.28 0.73 -2.95
N LYS A 173 -23.45 0.32 -2.46
CA LYS A 173 -24.38 1.22 -1.77
C LYS A 173 -23.77 1.80 -0.50
N ASN A 174 -23.10 0.98 0.29
CA ASN A 174 -22.42 1.42 1.50
C ASN A 174 -21.28 2.40 1.20
N ALA A 175 -20.50 2.13 0.15
CA ALA A 175 -19.40 2.99 -0.26
C ALA A 175 -19.88 4.37 -0.73
N LEU A 176 -20.92 4.41 -1.56
CA LEU A 176 -21.52 5.65 -2.07
C LEU A 176 -22.15 6.49 -0.94
N ASN A 177 -22.70 5.86 0.09
CA ASN A 177 -23.25 6.59 1.25
C ASN A 177 -22.17 7.22 2.15
N ILE A 178 -20.91 6.82 2.02
CA ILE A 178 -19.80 7.30 2.85
C ILE A 178 -18.99 8.36 2.13
N LEU A 179 -18.90 8.31 0.80
CA LEU A 179 -18.19 9.29 -0.02
C LEU A 179 -18.93 10.62 -0.09
#